data_875edb517c81dd8d8c427a288bd0a36a
#
_entry.id   875edb517c81dd8d8c427a288bd0a36a
#
_cell.length_a   1.000
_cell.length_b   1.000
_cell.length_c   1.000
_cell.angle_alpha   90.00
_cell.angle_beta   90.00
_cell.angle_gamma   90.00
#
_symmetry.space_group_name_H-M   'P 1'
#
loop_
_entity.id
_entity.type
_entity.pdbx_description
1 polymer ?
#
loop_
_entity_poly.entity_id
_entity_poly.type
_entity_poly.pdbx_seq_one_letter_code
_entity_poly.pdbx_strand_id
1 'polypeptide(L)'
;MKKFCVLSILLLLTACCYSQDYRKNRKEAEKYKADAGYYCGDSGECKNLKKADDAALNSLLETISNDKSLEYLYFVDSDSDDDEQRAKALVTFRDDLKKQSNDLVLNDSDGSAQVLRYISKDNFQKLCSRREKTITDYIADGQTAEEQLRYGNALRYYYWALILCYSHPDGGNLTYLYDGMNRVSTYKWLQRHIDDLLNSIVIQPKRQEKAGDNEFILIVTNGSDRLEGLDFSYNNGNGSAKGYTTDGLSYIKLVDNDIREVVISIELENKTIVKGFDADVYRIIDKLDEQIYFPSARKVVNLDKAKKIKNLDEVKTHTGSSAIAAECERSENFMSSLSSPHAEYAKVMDAIDKILAKKNNNKAEELKEYFTPEGMALMRKLLSYGKVHVVGKPSYKFIDFNDEVICRSIPMQFDFSHNVCFMRDIVFRFDSKTKKVKSIAFRNTDITESQILGKELWSKEARLTLINFIEDYQTAYALQRKDYLEQIYSEDVLIIVGSVLKETKKTDDFQMKQEVRVRYDTLSKSQYLTRLNRVFDNNEFVNLNFTNTKFNTVNGKQNVIGVQLRQEYFSSSYSDVGYLFLMVDLRDELPVIHVRTWQPNETPVDELIDNTSFVLR
;
A
#
# COMPACT_ATOMS: atom_id res chain seq x y z
N MET A 1 -10.00 -66.81 28.20
CA MET A 1 -9.44 -67.14 26.88
C MET A 1 -10.18 -66.47 25.72
N LYS A 2 -11.55 -66.39 25.66
CA LYS A 2 -12.26 -65.79 24.53
C LYS A 2 -12.08 -64.29 24.31
N LYS A 3 -11.81 -63.48 25.36
CA LYS A 3 -11.55 -62.02 25.23
C LYS A 3 -10.13 -61.69 24.70
N PHE A 4 -9.17 -62.56 24.91
CA PHE A 4 -7.80 -62.36 24.38
C PHE A 4 -7.70 -62.65 22.88
N CYS A 5 -8.48 -63.66 22.38
CA CYS A 5 -8.51 -63.93 20.94
C CYS A 5 -9.19 -62.82 20.11
N VAL A 6 -10.22 -62.15 20.67
CA VAL A 6 -10.88 -61.06 19.95
C VAL A 6 -10.01 -59.83 19.85
N LEU A 7 -9.24 -59.50 20.90
CA LEU A 7 -8.29 -58.38 20.90
C LEU A 7 -7.13 -58.63 19.91
N SER A 8 -6.61 -59.85 19.85
CA SER A 8 -5.56 -60.25 18.91
C SER A 8 -6.04 -60.23 17.45
N ILE A 9 -7.31 -60.61 17.19
CA ILE A 9 -7.89 -60.56 15.85
C ILE A 9 -8.17 -59.10 15.43
N LEU A 10 -8.61 -58.22 16.36
CA LEU A 10 -8.76 -56.79 16.08
C LEU A 10 -7.41 -56.09 15.77
N LEU A 11 -6.35 -56.44 16.54
CA LEU A 11 -4.99 -55.92 16.30
C LEU A 11 -4.41 -56.46 14.98
N LEU A 12 -4.68 -57.68 14.61
CA LEU A 12 -4.28 -58.24 13.31
C LEU A 12 -5.06 -57.62 12.15
N LEU A 13 -6.36 -57.33 12.32
CA LEU A 13 -7.17 -56.66 11.30
C LEU A 13 -6.73 -55.19 11.10
N THR A 14 -6.42 -54.48 12.17
CA THR A 14 -5.88 -53.10 12.02
C THR A 14 -4.49 -53.12 11.40
N ALA A 15 -3.60 -54.03 11.76
CA ALA A 15 -2.30 -54.20 11.13
C ALA A 15 -2.42 -54.59 9.65
N CYS A 16 -3.40 -55.46 9.29
CA CYS A 16 -3.67 -55.79 7.88
C CYS A 16 -4.23 -54.61 7.08
N CYS A 17 -5.08 -53.76 7.65
CA CYS A 17 -5.57 -52.57 6.97
C CYS A 17 -4.44 -51.57 6.74
N TYR A 18 -3.57 -51.31 7.73
CA TYR A 18 -2.40 -50.45 7.56
C TYR A 18 -1.44 -51.02 6.50
N SER A 19 -1.14 -52.32 6.50
CA SER A 19 -0.24 -52.91 5.50
C SER A 19 -0.84 -52.93 4.09
N GLN A 20 -2.16 -52.89 3.97
CA GLN A 20 -2.84 -52.85 2.67
C GLN A 20 -2.76 -51.45 2.04
N ASP A 21 -2.81 -50.39 2.83
CA ASP A 21 -2.66 -49.01 2.39
C ASP A 21 -1.23 -48.73 1.90
N TYR A 22 -0.17 -49.17 2.60
CA TYR A 22 1.20 -49.01 2.14
C TYR A 22 1.49 -49.77 0.84
N ARG A 23 0.90 -50.95 0.62
CA ARG A 23 1.05 -51.68 -0.63
C ARG A 23 0.37 -50.94 -1.80
N LYS A 24 -0.77 -50.30 -1.54
CA LYS A 24 -1.47 -49.48 -2.53
C LYS A 24 -0.61 -48.24 -2.85
N ASN A 25 -0.15 -47.53 -1.83
CA ASN A 25 0.67 -46.34 -1.98
C ASN A 25 1.98 -46.66 -2.75
N ARG A 26 2.64 -47.78 -2.48
CA ARG A 26 3.83 -48.19 -3.25
C ARG A 26 3.53 -48.43 -4.72
N LYS A 27 2.40 -49.07 -5.05
CA LYS A 27 2.00 -49.27 -6.46
C LYS A 27 1.69 -47.92 -7.15
N GLU A 28 1.07 -47.00 -6.41
CA GLU A 28 0.77 -45.67 -6.90
C GLU A 28 2.05 -44.81 -7.07
N ALA A 29 2.97 -44.90 -6.13
CA ALA A 29 4.29 -44.24 -6.21
C ALA A 29 5.08 -44.67 -7.47
N GLU A 30 5.07 -45.97 -7.79
CA GLU A 30 5.75 -46.46 -9.03
C GLU A 30 5.10 -45.91 -10.31
N LYS A 31 3.80 -45.64 -10.32
CA LYS A 31 3.15 -44.98 -11.46
C LYS A 31 3.65 -43.55 -11.63
N TYR A 32 3.68 -42.75 -10.52
CA TYR A 32 4.16 -41.37 -10.61
C TYR A 32 5.64 -41.28 -10.95
N LYS A 33 6.47 -42.19 -10.43
CA LYS A 33 7.89 -42.28 -10.79
C LYS A 33 8.12 -42.61 -12.26
N ALA A 34 7.25 -43.44 -12.86
CA ALA A 34 7.31 -43.83 -14.25
C ALA A 34 6.72 -42.79 -15.21
N ASP A 35 5.91 -41.84 -14.70
CA ASP A 35 5.26 -40.85 -15.53
C ASP A 35 6.14 -39.59 -15.69
N ALA A 36 6.59 -39.36 -16.92
CA ALA A 36 7.41 -38.20 -17.28
C ALA A 36 6.70 -36.84 -17.02
N GLY A 37 5.40 -36.82 -16.79
CA GLY A 37 4.61 -35.64 -16.46
C GLY A 37 4.73 -35.18 -15.00
N TYR A 38 5.47 -35.93 -14.16
CA TYR A 38 5.64 -35.63 -12.75
C TYR A 38 7.11 -35.45 -12.36
N TYR A 39 7.31 -34.62 -11.34
CA TYR A 39 8.53 -34.59 -10.53
C TYR A 39 8.26 -35.42 -9.27
N CYS A 40 9.20 -36.27 -8.91
CA CYS A 40 9.12 -37.15 -7.75
C CYS A 40 10.38 -37.04 -6.90
N GLY A 41 10.21 -37.06 -5.58
CA GLY A 41 11.29 -37.13 -4.61
C GLY A 41 11.02 -38.24 -3.60
N ASP A 42 11.91 -39.23 -3.53
CA ASP A 42 11.83 -40.35 -2.60
C ASP A 42 12.77 -40.10 -1.42
N SER A 43 12.28 -40.26 -0.21
CA SER A 43 13.09 -40.04 1.00
C SER A 43 14.15 -41.11 1.26
N GLY A 44 14.01 -42.29 0.64
CA GLY A 44 14.66 -43.47 1.15
C GLY A 44 14.17 -43.83 2.57
N GLU A 45 14.85 -44.72 3.26
CA GLU A 45 14.53 -45.09 4.63
C GLU A 45 15.04 -44.05 5.62
N CYS A 46 14.12 -43.50 6.44
CA CYS A 46 14.38 -42.52 7.50
C CYS A 46 13.90 -43.01 8.86
N LYS A 47 14.42 -42.42 9.96
CA LYS A 47 14.08 -42.84 11.33
C LYS A 47 12.63 -42.55 11.75
N ASN A 48 11.97 -41.60 11.11
CA ASN A 48 10.57 -41.23 11.39
C ASN A 48 9.94 -40.47 10.22
N LEU A 49 8.63 -40.35 10.21
CA LEU A 49 7.83 -39.71 9.16
C LEU A 49 8.26 -38.26 8.86
N LYS A 50 8.54 -37.46 9.89
CA LYS A 50 8.97 -36.08 9.68
C LYS A 50 10.29 -35.99 8.92
N LYS A 51 11.28 -36.80 9.29
CA LYS A 51 12.56 -36.84 8.57
C LYS A 51 12.41 -37.40 7.16
N ALA A 52 11.50 -38.38 6.98
CA ALA A 52 11.19 -38.93 5.66
C ALA A 52 10.52 -37.85 4.78
N ASP A 53 9.55 -37.08 5.31
CA ASP A 53 8.91 -36.01 4.57
C ASP A 53 9.88 -34.91 4.15
N ASP A 54 10.75 -34.45 5.05
CA ASP A 54 11.78 -33.46 4.73
C ASP A 54 12.82 -33.98 3.72
N ALA A 55 13.22 -35.26 3.82
CA ALA A 55 14.11 -35.91 2.86
C ALA A 55 13.45 -36.07 1.48
N ALA A 56 12.17 -36.44 1.42
CA ALA A 56 11.40 -36.54 0.19
C ALA A 56 11.27 -35.18 -0.50
N LEU A 57 11.06 -34.09 0.27
CA LEU A 57 11.02 -32.73 -0.27
C LEU A 57 12.37 -32.33 -0.86
N ASN A 58 13.47 -32.61 -0.18
CA ASN A 58 14.82 -32.33 -0.69
C ASN A 58 15.11 -33.10 -1.98
N SER A 59 14.75 -34.39 -2.03
CA SER A 59 14.88 -35.21 -3.24
C SER A 59 13.99 -34.71 -4.39
N LEU A 60 12.80 -34.19 -4.10
CA LEU A 60 11.93 -33.55 -5.09
C LEU A 60 12.57 -32.28 -5.65
N LEU A 61 13.14 -31.44 -4.79
CA LEU A 61 13.84 -30.21 -5.19
C LEU A 61 15.06 -30.55 -6.08
N GLU A 62 15.81 -31.60 -5.73
CA GLU A 62 16.92 -32.09 -6.52
C GLU A 62 16.48 -32.53 -7.93
N THR A 63 15.39 -33.30 -8.01
CA THR A 63 14.84 -33.74 -9.28
C THR A 63 14.42 -32.56 -10.16
N ILE A 64 13.76 -31.56 -9.60
CA ILE A 64 13.36 -30.34 -10.31
C ILE A 64 14.59 -29.55 -10.76
N SER A 65 15.58 -29.37 -9.89
CA SER A 65 16.81 -28.63 -10.18
C SER A 65 17.57 -29.24 -11.34
N ASN A 66 17.70 -30.55 -11.36
CA ASN A 66 18.40 -31.28 -12.43
C ASN A 66 17.67 -31.17 -13.79
N ASP A 67 16.32 -31.26 -13.80
CA ASP A 67 15.52 -31.16 -15.03
C ASP A 67 15.55 -29.74 -15.62
N LYS A 68 15.54 -28.72 -14.76
CA LYS A 68 15.46 -27.30 -15.15
C LYS A 68 16.79 -26.58 -15.17
N SER A 69 17.89 -27.23 -14.79
CA SER A 69 19.21 -26.60 -14.59
C SER A 69 19.15 -25.42 -13.60
N LEU A 70 18.33 -25.57 -12.55
CA LEU A 70 18.10 -24.54 -11.53
C LEU A 70 19.09 -24.76 -10.39
N GLU A 71 20.28 -24.22 -10.50
CA GLU A 71 21.35 -24.39 -9.50
C GLU A 71 20.95 -23.88 -8.11
N TYR A 72 20.05 -22.92 -8.03
CA TYR A 72 19.74 -22.18 -6.79
C TYR A 72 18.71 -22.82 -5.87
N LEU A 73 17.94 -23.80 -6.30
CA LEU A 73 17.02 -24.51 -5.39
C LEU A 73 17.76 -25.32 -4.30
N TYR A 74 19.05 -25.55 -4.51
CA TYR A 74 19.86 -26.49 -3.74
C TYR A 74 20.83 -25.83 -2.77
N PHE A 75 21.27 -24.60 -3.04
CA PHE A 75 22.37 -24.00 -2.30
C PHE A 75 21.89 -23.36 -0.99
N VAL A 76 22.43 -23.83 0.12
CA VAL A 76 22.28 -23.28 1.47
C VAL A 76 23.59 -22.65 1.94
N ASP A 77 24.72 -22.96 1.29
CA ASP A 77 26.05 -22.42 1.63
C ASP A 77 26.68 -21.78 0.40
N SER A 78 26.75 -20.47 0.37
CA SER A 78 27.54 -19.73 -0.59
C SER A 78 28.38 -18.67 0.13
N ASP A 79 29.54 -18.38 -0.45
CA ASP A 79 30.52 -17.42 0.08
C ASP A 79 30.14 -15.94 -0.23
N SER A 80 28.98 -15.68 -0.88
CA SER A 80 28.52 -14.33 -1.19
C SER A 80 27.23 -13.97 -0.43
N ASP A 81 27.18 -12.75 0.12
CA ASP A 81 26.00 -12.21 0.81
C ASP A 81 24.73 -12.26 -0.05
N ASP A 82 24.87 -12.08 -1.37
CA ASP A 82 23.78 -12.13 -2.35
C ASP A 82 23.15 -13.53 -2.44
N ASP A 83 23.98 -14.57 -2.48
CA ASP A 83 23.52 -15.95 -2.59
C ASP A 83 22.86 -16.42 -1.27
N GLU A 84 23.35 -15.94 -0.12
CA GLU A 84 22.73 -16.23 1.16
C GLU A 84 21.31 -15.62 1.23
N GLN A 85 21.13 -14.38 0.79
CA GLN A 85 19.82 -13.73 0.76
C GLN A 85 18.86 -14.43 -0.20
N ARG A 86 19.34 -14.85 -1.37
CA ARG A 86 18.58 -15.67 -2.31
C ARG A 86 18.15 -16.99 -1.70
N ALA A 87 19.05 -17.68 -1.02
CA ALA A 87 18.74 -18.93 -0.32
C ALA A 87 17.65 -18.72 0.74
N LYS A 88 17.73 -17.64 1.52
CA LYS A 88 16.70 -17.26 2.51
C LYS A 88 15.35 -16.96 1.84
N ALA A 89 15.34 -16.24 0.74
CA ALA A 89 14.12 -15.94 -0.02
C ALA A 89 13.51 -17.21 -0.65
N LEU A 90 14.34 -18.11 -1.18
CA LEU A 90 13.89 -19.38 -1.78
C LEU A 90 13.22 -20.32 -0.77
N VAL A 91 13.49 -20.19 0.54
CA VAL A 91 12.80 -20.99 1.57
C VAL A 91 11.28 -20.82 1.46
N THR A 92 10.79 -19.63 1.11
CA THR A 92 9.34 -19.40 0.93
C THR A 92 8.78 -20.14 -0.27
N PHE A 93 9.52 -20.24 -1.36
CA PHE A 93 9.13 -21.03 -2.53
C PHE A 93 9.13 -22.54 -2.19
N ARG A 94 10.11 -23.01 -1.45
CA ARG A 94 10.16 -24.40 -0.96
C ARG A 94 8.95 -24.72 -0.07
N ASP A 95 8.55 -23.80 0.80
CA ASP A 95 7.35 -23.94 1.63
C ASP A 95 6.08 -24.01 0.78
N ASP A 96 6.00 -23.22 -0.29
CA ASP A 96 4.87 -23.25 -1.22
C ASP A 96 4.86 -24.53 -2.05
N LEU A 97 6.02 -24.97 -2.52
CA LEU A 97 6.17 -26.26 -3.20
C LEU A 97 5.77 -27.42 -2.28
N LYS A 98 6.17 -27.38 -1.00
CA LYS A 98 5.77 -28.38 0.00
C LYS A 98 4.27 -28.46 0.15
N LYS A 99 3.57 -27.32 0.15
CA LYS A 99 2.11 -27.24 0.25
C LYS A 99 1.38 -27.69 -1.01
N GLN A 100 1.99 -27.49 -2.18
CA GLN A 100 1.39 -27.80 -3.49
C GLN A 100 1.74 -29.21 -3.98
N SER A 101 2.80 -29.83 -3.45
CA SER A 101 3.13 -31.21 -3.72
C SER A 101 2.27 -32.16 -2.89
N ASN A 102 2.01 -33.33 -3.43
CA ASN A 102 1.36 -34.43 -2.73
C ASN A 102 2.40 -35.33 -2.09
N ASP A 103 2.01 -36.07 -1.06
CA ASP A 103 2.84 -37.08 -0.41
C ASP A 103 2.13 -38.44 -0.35
N LEU A 104 2.92 -39.50 -0.46
CA LEU A 104 2.51 -40.88 -0.24
C LEU A 104 3.43 -41.50 0.81
N VAL A 105 2.85 -41.90 1.92
CA VAL A 105 3.57 -42.67 2.94
C VAL A 105 3.74 -44.09 2.43
N LEU A 106 4.97 -44.52 2.19
CA LEU A 106 5.33 -45.82 1.66
C LEU A 106 5.62 -46.85 2.76
N ASN A 107 6.10 -46.35 3.89
CA ASN A 107 6.34 -47.11 5.10
C ASN A 107 6.29 -46.19 6.33
N ASP A 108 5.74 -46.67 7.42
CA ASP A 108 5.78 -46.05 8.74
C ASP A 108 5.73 -47.17 9.79
N SER A 109 6.90 -47.66 10.17
CA SER A 109 7.10 -48.70 11.17
C SER A 109 8.04 -48.19 12.23
N ASP A 110 8.12 -48.87 13.37
CA ASP A 110 8.98 -48.44 14.48
C ASP A 110 10.45 -48.35 14.04
N GLY A 111 10.93 -47.11 13.95
CA GLY A 111 12.31 -46.82 13.56
C GLY A 111 12.58 -46.74 12.04
N SER A 112 11.58 -46.95 11.18
CA SER A 112 11.70 -46.83 9.70
C SER A 112 10.48 -46.19 9.08
N ALA A 113 10.67 -45.09 8.36
CA ALA A 113 9.62 -44.41 7.59
C ALA A 113 10.14 -44.07 6.20
N GLN A 114 9.25 -44.12 5.21
CA GLN A 114 9.54 -43.72 3.84
C GLN A 114 8.38 -42.95 3.24
N VAL A 115 8.67 -41.83 2.56
CA VAL A 115 7.71 -40.94 1.92
C VAL A 115 8.14 -40.67 0.49
N LEU A 116 7.19 -40.68 -0.44
CA LEU A 116 7.35 -40.10 -1.75
C LEU A 116 6.60 -38.77 -1.82
N ARG A 117 7.28 -37.69 -2.21
CA ARG A 117 6.62 -36.43 -2.63
C ARG A 117 6.59 -36.34 -4.13
N TYR A 118 5.50 -35.81 -4.68
CA TYR A 118 5.37 -35.64 -6.13
C TYR A 118 4.51 -34.41 -6.47
N ILE A 119 4.79 -33.82 -7.64
CA ILE A 119 4.03 -32.72 -8.22
C ILE A 119 4.01 -32.89 -9.74
N SER A 120 2.88 -32.60 -10.38
CA SER A 120 2.88 -32.58 -11.85
C SER A 120 3.72 -31.40 -12.36
N LYS A 121 4.40 -31.59 -13.49
CA LYS A 121 5.20 -30.54 -14.16
C LYS A 121 4.34 -29.29 -14.47
N ASP A 122 3.09 -29.50 -14.84
CA ASP A 122 2.11 -28.45 -15.09
C ASP A 122 1.81 -27.62 -13.82
N ASN A 123 1.61 -28.27 -12.66
CA ASN A 123 1.37 -27.55 -11.42
C ASN A 123 2.61 -26.82 -10.90
N PHE A 124 3.79 -27.41 -11.08
CA PHE A 124 5.04 -26.71 -10.80
C PHE A 124 5.17 -25.46 -11.69
N GLN A 125 4.92 -25.58 -12.99
CA GLN A 125 4.95 -24.44 -13.90
C GLN A 125 3.94 -23.36 -13.54
N LYS A 126 2.71 -23.75 -13.13
CA LYS A 126 1.71 -22.79 -12.63
C LYS A 126 2.16 -22.06 -11.37
N LEU A 127 2.87 -22.75 -10.46
CA LEU A 127 3.44 -22.12 -9.27
C LEU A 127 4.48 -21.05 -9.65
N CYS A 128 5.37 -21.36 -10.60
CA CYS A 128 6.36 -20.41 -11.15
C CYS A 128 5.67 -19.24 -11.85
N SER A 129 4.78 -19.52 -12.81
CA SER A 129 4.10 -18.48 -13.61
C SER A 129 3.24 -17.53 -12.78
N ARG A 130 2.63 -18.02 -11.69
CA ARG A 130 1.93 -17.15 -10.75
C ARG A 130 2.88 -16.13 -10.12
N ARG A 131 4.07 -16.55 -9.70
CA ARG A 131 5.06 -15.65 -9.11
C ARG A 131 5.64 -14.69 -10.14
N GLU A 132 5.92 -15.16 -11.36
CA GLU A 132 6.33 -14.32 -12.48
C GLU A 132 5.30 -13.23 -12.79
N LYS A 133 4.01 -13.59 -12.79
CA LYS A 133 2.92 -12.61 -12.98
C LYS A 133 2.96 -11.54 -11.89
N THR A 134 3.07 -11.92 -10.62
CA THR A 134 3.13 -10.96 -9.50
C THR A 134 4.35 -10.02 -9.62
N ILE A 135 5.50 -10.54 -10.06
CA ILE A 135 6.68 -9.70 -10.34
C ILE A 135 6.36 -8.67 -11.43
N THR A 136 5.73 -9.10 -12.52
CA THR A 136 5.37 -8.21 -13.63
C THR A 136 4.33 -7.16 -13.21
N ASP A 137 3.35 -7.56 -12.41
CA ASP A 137 2.32 -6.67 -11.87
C ASP A 137 2.96 -5.57 -10.99
N TYR A 138 3.90 -5.92 -10.11
CA TYR A 138 4.62 -4.92 -9.31
C TYR A 138 5.53 -4.01 -10.12
N ILE A 139 6.14 -4.51 -11.20
CA ILE A 139 6.90 -3.64 -12.11
C ILE A 139 5.98 -2.60 -12.75
N ALA A 140 4.81 -3.02 -13.23
CA ALA A 140 3.84 -2.12 -13.85
C ALA A 140 3.29 -1.09 -12.83
N ASP A 141 3.02 -1.53 -11.60
CA ASP A 141 2.61 -0.64 -10.51
C ASP A 141 3.71 0.36 -10.15
N GLY A 142 4.97 -0.09 -10.15
CA GLY A 142 6.14 0.75 -9.94
C GLY A 142 6.28 1.83 -11.01
N GLN A 143 6.16 1.46 -12.28
CA GLN A 143 6.20 2.39 -13.41
C GLN A 143 5.07 3.43 -13.32
N THR A 144 3.86 2.98 -13.04
CA THR A 144 2.72 3.88 -12.85
C THR A 144 2.95 4.88 -11.70
N ALA A 145 3.51 4.41 -10.59
CA ALA A 145 3.82 5.28 -9.46
C ALA A 145 4.95 6.26 -9.78
N GLU A 146 5.97 5.83 -10.53
CA GLU A 146 7.06 6.68 -11.00
C GLU A 146 6.57 7.77 -11.94
N GLU A 147 5.74 7.44 -12.93
CA GLU A 147 5.10 8.41 -13.82
C GLU A 147 4.26 9.45 -13.08
N GLN A 148 3.72 9.08 -11.93
CA GLN A 148 2.96 9.97 -11.04
C GLN A 148 3.84 10.68 -9.99
N LEU A 149 5.15 10.61 -10.13
CA LEU A 149 6.14 11.21 -9.21
C LEU A 149 6.04 10.70 -7.75
N ARG A 150 5.34 9.59 -7.53
CA ARG A 150 5.17 8.92 -6.23
C ARG A 150 6.33 7.94 -5.99
N TYR A 151 7.53 8.48 -5.90
CA TYR A 151 8.76 7.70 -5.85
C TYR A 151 8.85 6.74 -4.67
N GLY A 152 8.29 7.09 -3.53
CA GLY A 152 8.24 6.19 -2.38
C GLY A 152 7.50 4.89 -2.69
N ASN A 153 6.35 4.99 -3.38
CA ASN A 153 5.60 3.81 -3.82
C ASN A 153 6.29 3.08 -4.96
N ALA A 154 6.85 3.80 -5.94
CA ALA A 154 7.59 3.20 -7.04
C ALA A 154 8.75 2.33 -6.52
N LEU A 155 9.57 2.87 -5.63
CA LEU A 155 10.69 2.16 -5.01
C LEU A 155 10.23 0.92 -4.23
N ARG A 156 9.08 0.98 -3.51
CA ARG A 156 8.53 -0.19 -2.81
C ARG A 156 8.10 -1.28 -3.77
N TYR A 157 7.34 -0.95 -4.82
CA TYR A 157 6.88 -1.92 -5.80
C TYR A 157 8.06 -2.58 -6.54
N TYR A 158 9.05 -1.82 -6.98
CA TYR A 158 10.24 -2.37 -7.59
C TYR A 158 11.04 -3.25 -6.64
N TYR A 159 11.15 -2.85 -5.37
CA TYR A 159 11.79 -3.67 -4.35
C TYR A 159 11.03 -4.97 -4.10
N TRP A 160 9.71 -4.94 -4.02
CA TRP A 160 8.91 -6.16 -3.85
C TRP A 160 9.03 -7.08 -5.07
N ALA A 161 9.04 -6.54 -6.29
CA ALA A 161 9.34 -7.30 -7.49
C ALA A 161 10.74 -7.96 -7.41
N LEU A 162 11.74 -7.23 -6.93
CA LEU A 162 13.12 -7.71 -6.79
C LEU A 162 13.20 -8.89 -5.81
N ILE A 163 12.62 -8.79 -4.62
CA ILE A 163 12.64 -9.88 -3.64
C ILE A 163 11.81 -11.09 -4.07
N LEU A 164 10.77 -10.88 -4.87
CA LEU A 164 10.05 -11.98 -5.51
C LEU A 164 10.92 -12.69 -6.56
N CYS A 165 11.78 -11.97 -7.30
CA CYS A 165 12.79 -12.57 -8.17
C CYS A 165 13.76 -13.44 -7.36
N TYR A 166 14.24 -12.98 -6.18
CA TYR A 166 15.07 -13.80 -5.29
C TYR A 166 14.37 -15.09 -4.86
N SER A 167 13.08 -15.03 -4.61
CA SER A 167 12.28 -16.17 -4.17
C SER A 167 11.78 -17.05 -5.33
N HIS A 168 12.06 -16.72 -6.57
CA HIS A 168 11.72 -17.52 -7.74
C HIS A 168 12.85 -18.48 -8.09
N PRO A 169 12.58 -19.78 -8.33
CA PRO A 169 13.65 -20.77 -8.60
C PRO A 169 14.50 -20.41 -9.82
N ASP A 170 13.92 -19.75 -10.81
CA ASP A 170 14.59 -19.30 -12.02
C ASP A 170 14.74 -17.77 -12.07
N GLY A 171 14.76 -17.11 -10.92
CA GLY A 171 14.71 -15.66 -10.81
C GLY A 171 15.86 -14.93 -11.50
N GLY A 172 17.05 -15.56 -11.55
CA GLY A 172 18.22 -14.99 -12.24
C GLY A 172 18.07 -14.93 -13.76
N ASN A 173 17.26 -15.82 -14.36
CA ASN A 173 17.04 -15.93 -15.79
C ASN A 173 15.73 -15.27 -16.26
N LEU A 174 14.90 -14.80 -15.35
CA LEU A 174 13.68 -14.08 -15.73
C LEU A 174 14.01 -12.87 -16.58
N THR A 175 13.24 -12.69 -17.65
CA THR A 175 13.39 -11.55 -18.55
C THR A 175 12.15 -10.68 -18.56
N TYR A 176 12.38 -9.38 -18.55
CA TYR A 176 11.35 -8.35 -18.63
C TYR A 176 11.44 -7.62 -19.96
N LEU A 177 10.30 -7.34 -20.57
CA LEU A 177 10.23 -6.59 -21.82
C LEU A 177 10.24 -5.09 -21.50
N TYR A 178 11.44 -4.51 -21.44
CA TYR A 178 11.64 -3.10 -21.23
C TYR A 178 11.23 -2.30 -22.49
N ASP A 179 10.53 -1.17 -22.32
CA ASP A 179 10.06 -0.28 -23.39
C ASP A 179 9.23 -0.95 -24.51
N GLY A 180 8.73 -2.14 -24.30
CA GLY A 180 7.94 -2.88 -25.29
C GLY A 180 8.77 -3.50 -26.43
N MET A 181 10.10 -3.32 -26.48
CA MET A 181 10.97 -3.81 -27.56
C MET A 181 12.16 -4.62 -27.05
N ASN A 182 12.82 -4.19 -25.99
CA ASN A 182 14.06 -4.80 -25.53
C ASN A 182 13.82 -5.74 -24.34
N ARG A 183 14.31 -6.98 -24.43
CA ARG A 183 14.33 -7.92 -23.30
C ARG A 183 15.58 -7.73 -22.47
N VAL A 184 15.38 -7.51 -21.17
CA VAL A 184 16.46 -7.39 -20.20
C VAL A 184 16.31 -8.41 -19.08
N SER A 185 17.38 -8.75 -18.38
CA SER A 185 17.27 -9.53 -17.14
C SER A 185 16.47 -8.75 -16.12
N THR A 186 15.33 -9.29 -15.69
CA THR A 186 14.39 -8.64 -14.73
C THR A 186 15.12 -8.23 -13.45
N TYR A 187 15.87 -9.15 -12.87
CA TYR A 187 16.63 -8.95 -11.66
C TYR A 187 17.64 -7.80 -11.77
N LYS A 188 18.50 -7.83 -12.82
CA LYS A 188 19.52 -6.79 -13.02
C LYS A 188 18.92 -5.44 -13.35
N TRP A 189 17.81 -5.43 -14.09
CA TRP A 189 17.11 -4.20 -14.40
C TRP A 189 16.52 -3.58 -13.13
N LEU A 190 15.85 -4.37 -12.28
CA LEU A 190 15.26 -3.89 -11.04
C LEU A 190 16.32 -3.30 -10.10
N GLN A 191 17.44 -3.99 -9.89
CA GLN A 191 18.54 -3.46 -9.06
C GLN A 191 19.03 -2.11 -9.57
N ARG A 192 19.39 -2.06 -10.86
CA ARG A 192 19.88 -0.82 -11.47
C ARG A 192 18.85 0.29 -11.41
N HIS A 193 17.59 -0.01 -11.73
CA HIS A 193 16.53 0.99 -11.77
C HIS A 193 16.25 1.58 -10.40
N ILE A 194 16.23 0.77 -9.34
CA ILE A 194 16.12 1.23 -7.96
C ILE A 194 17.29 2.16 -7.59
N ASP A 195 18.52 1.76 -7.93
CA ASP A 195 19.71 2.57 -7.66
C ASP A 195 19.69 3.89 -8.44
N ASP A 196 19.32 3.85 -9.71
CA ASP A 196 19.19 5.04 -10.55
C ASP A 196 18.15 6.01 -9.99
N LEU A 197 16.99 5.51 -9.56
CA LEU A 197 15.96 6.33 -8.91
C LEU A 197 16.46 6.97 -7.61
N LEU A 198 17.08 6.21 -6.72
CA LEU A 198 17.64 6.72 -5.47
C LEU A 198 18.75 7.74 -5.72
N ASN A 199 19.59 7.52 -6.73
CA ASN A 199 20.66 8.43 -7.08
C ASN A 199 20.15 9.72 -7.72
N SER A 200 19.06 9.68 -8.46
CA SER A 200 18.44 10.84 -9.10
C SER A 200 17.82 11.84 -8.12
N ILE A 201 17.56 11.42 -6.88
CA ILE A 201 16.93 12.27 -5.86
C ILE A 201 17.87 13.40 -5.47
N VAL A 202 17.38 14.62 -5.61
CA VAL A 202 18.06 15.86 -5.20
C VAL A 202 17.28 16.51 -4.07
N ILE A 203 17.98 16.93 -3.02
CA ILE A 203 17.39 17.60 -1.85
C ILE A 203 17.98 18.98 -1.71
N GLN A 204 17.12 20.00 -1.76
CA GLN A 204 17.51 21.41 -1.63
C GLN A 204 16.89 22.03 -0.37
N PRO A 205 17.69 22.58 0.56
CA PRO A 205 17.17 23.26 1.73
C PRO A 205 16.70 24.66 1.40
N LYS A 206 15.60 25.07 2.02
CA LYS A 206 15.09 26.44 2.06
C LYS A 206 14.81 26.84 3.51
N ARG A 207 14.77 28.14 3.78
CA ARG A 207 14.39 28.69 5.08
C ARG A 207 13.34 29.78 4.87
N GLN A 208 12.26 29.73 5.62
CA GLN A 208 11.29 30.83 5.60
C GLN A 208 11.81 32.02 6.43
N GLU A 209 11.61 33.27 5.93
CA GLU A 209 12.04 34.48 6.62
C GLU A 209 11.50 34.65 8.04
N LYS A 210 10.29 34.09 8.27
CA LYS A 210 9.57 34.19 9.55
C LYS A 210 9.61 32.89 10.38
N ALA A 211 10.32 31.87 9.92
CA ALA A 211 10.48 30.60 10.64
C ALA A 211 11.62 30.70 11.67
N GLY A 212 11.68 29.74 12.59
CA GLY A 212 12.80 29.61 13.52
C GLY A 212 14.11 29.33 12.77
N ASP A 213 15.23 29.76 13.33
CA ASP A 213 16.57 29.58 12.71
C ASP A 213 16.97 28.12 12.56
N ASN A 214 16.28 27.21 13.26
CA ASN A 214 16.47 25.77 13.24
C ASN A 214 15.40 25.00 12.41
N GLU A 215 14.56 25.71 11.67
CA GLU A 215 13.49 25.12 10.87
C GLU A 215 13.81 25.30 9.38
N PHE A 216 13.78 24.18 8.65
CA PHE A 216 14.09 24.15 7.22
C PHE A 216 13.01 23.42 6.44
N ILE A 217 12.81 23.88 5.21
CA ILE A 217 12.02 23.20 4.19
C ILE A 217 12.99 22.47 3.27
N LEU A 218 12.75 21.20 3.05
CA LEU A 218 13.47 20.42 2.05
C LEU A 218 12.61 20.31 0.80
N ILE A 219 13.16 20.73 -0.34
CA ILE A 219 12.57 20.49 -1.66
C ILE A 219 13.22 19.24 -2.21
N VAL A 220 12.45 18.22 -2.46
CA VAL A 220 12.92 16.92 -2.93
C VAL A 220 12.44 16.71 -4.37
N THR A 221 13.39 16.56 -5.28
CA THR A 221 13.12 16.52 -6.72
C THR A 221 13.90 15.42 -7.44
N ASN A 222 13.42 15.06 -8.64
CA ASN A 222 14.20 14.43 -9.69
C ASN A 222 14.23 15.40 -10.89
N GLY A 223 15.40 15.96 -11.18
CA GLY A 223 15.48 17.08 -12.12
C GLY A 223 14.64 18.27 -11.63
N SER A 224 13.59 18.62 -12.39
CA SER A 224 12.63 19.67 -12.04
C SER A 224 11.38 19.14 -11.32
N ASP A 225 11.14 17.84 -11.35
CA ASP A 225 9.93 17.23 -10.86
C ASP A 225 10.00 16.95 -9.36
N ARG A 226 8.94 17.25 -8.64
CA ARG A 226 8.84 17.04 -7.21
C ARG A 226 8.44 15.61 -6.90
N LEU A 227 9.06 15.04 -5.88
CA LEU A 227 8.89 13.64 -5.51
C LEU A 227 8.00 13.49 -4.29
N GLU A 228 6.93 12.75 -4.43
CA GLU A 228 5.99 12.49 -3.35
C GLU A 228 6.22 11.13 -2.69
N GLY A 229 5.88 11.04 -1.41
CA GLY A 229 5.77 9.79 -0.68
C GLY A 229 7.09 9.17 -0.25
N LEU A 230 8.19 9.93 -0.21
CA LEU A 230 9.48 9.45 0.27
C LEU A 230 9.56 9.53 1.79
N ASP A 231 9.82 8.38 2.41
CA ASP A 231 10.20 8.29 3.82
C ASP A 231 11.70 8.48 3.97
N PHE A 232 12.10 9.22 4.97
CA PHE A 232 13.51 9.38 5.32
C PHE A 232 13.72 9.58 6.82
N SER A 233 14.93 9.33 7.27
CA SER A 233 15.38 9.65 8.62
C SER A 233 16.52 10.67 8.59
N TYR A 234 16.68 11.44 9.67
CA TYR A 234 17.78 12.39 9.86
C TYR A 234 18.10 12.56 11.34
N ASN A 235 19.32 12.98 11.64
CA ASN A 235 19.68 13.34 13.01
C ASN A 235 19.32 14.80 13.25
N ASN A 236 18.43 15.07 14.20
CA ASN A 236 17.97 16.41 14.53
C ASN A 236 18.84 17.12 15.60
N GLY A 237 19.91 16.48 16.08
CA GLY A 237 20.76 16.95 17.15
C GLY A 237 20.51 16.26 18.49
N ASN A 238 19.32 15.67 18.73
CA ASN A 238 18.99 14.85 19.92
C ASN A 238 18.82 13.36 19.61
N GLY A 239 18.89 12.98 18.34
CA GLY A 239 18.69 11.62 17.90
C GLY A 239 18.08 11.53 16.51
N SER A 240 17.63 10.35 16.14
CA SER A 240 16.99 10.10 14.86
C SER A 240 15.57 10.68 14.86
N ALA A 241 15.28 11.49 13.86
CA ALA A 241 13.96 12.00 13.53
C ALA A 241 13.54 11.47 12.16
N LYS A 242 12.25 11.36 11.91
CA LYS A 242 11.68 10.93 10.64
C LYS A 242 11.09 12.11 9.87
N GLY A 243 11.11 12.01 8.55
CA GLY A 243 10.46 12.92 7.64
C GLY A 243 9.77 12.17 6.51
N TYR A 244 8.87 12.88 5.86
CA TYR A 244 8.09 12.37 4.74
C TYR A 244 7.89 13.50 3.73
N THR A 245 7.85 13.19 2.44
CA THR A 245 7.58 14.19 1.40
C THR A 245 6.12 14.21 0.98
N THR A 246 5.55 15.42 0.98
CA THR A 246 4.23 15.69 0.41
C THR A 246 4.38 16.82 -0.60
N ASP A 247 3.90 16.63 -1.82
CA ASP A 247 4.11 17.55 -2.95
C ASP A 247 5.60 17.92 -3.15
N GLY A 248 6.51 16.98 -2.93
CA GLY A 248 7.95 17.18 -3.00
C GLY A 248 8.54 18.07 -1.91
N LEU A 249 7.77 18.41 -0.90
CA LEU A 249 8.20 19.20 0.24
C LEU A 249 8.28 18.34 1.50
N SER A 250 9.26 18.62 2.31
CA SER A 250 9.33 18.11 3.67
C SER A 250 9.87 19.18 4.61
N TYR A 251 9.64 18.97 5.91
CA TYR A 251 10.06 19.91 6.93
C TYR A 251 10.95 19.19 7.94
N ILE A 252 12.07 19.84 8.26
CA ILE A 252 12.95 19.35 9.32
C ILE A 252 13.13 20.44 10.37
N LYS A 253 13.17 20.01 11.62
CA LYS A 253 13.44 20.88 12.76
C LYS A 253 14.62 20.32 13.55
N LEU A 254 15.65 21.13 13.67
CA LEU A 254 16.84 20.80 14.44
C LEU A 254 16.72 21.33 15.86
N VAL A 255 17.44 20.73 16.77
CA VAL A 255 17.46 21.15 18.18
C VAL A 255 18.42 22.32 18.36
N ASP A 256 19.51 22.31 17.60
CA ASP A 256 20.59 23.30 17.68
C ASP A 256 20.71 24.10 16.37
N ASN A 257 20.89 25.41 16.49
CA ASN A 257 21.09 26.30 15.38
C ASN A 257 22.51 26.21 14.76
N ASP A 258 23.43 25.54 15.44
CA ASP A 258 24.82 25.39 14.97
C ASP A 258 25.02 24.20 14.02
N ILE A 259 24.00 23.40 13.81
CA ILE A 259 24.03 22.28 12.84
C ILE A 259 24.04 22.86 11.41
N ARG A 260 25.15 22.66 10.69
CA ARG A 260 25.37 23.17 9.34
C ARG A 260 25.05 22.19 8.23
N GLU A 261 25.10 20.90 8.55
CA GLU A 261 24.83 19.83 7.61
C GLU A 261 23.97 18.78 8.26
N VAL A 262 23.04 18.22 7.48
CA VAL A 262 22.20 17.10 7.90
C VAL A 262 22.31 15.98 6.87
N VAL A 263 22.49 14.76 7.35
CA VAL A 263 22.42 13.56 6.51
C VAL A 263 20.98 13.09 6.48
N ILE A 264 20.41 13.11 5.28
CA ILE A 264 19.09 12.54 5.01
C ILE A 264 19.29 11.11 4.54
N SER A 265 18.81 10.15 5.32
CA SER A 265 18.80 8.73 4.96
C SER A 265 17.43 8.37 4.40
N ILE A 266 17.36 8.13 3.10
CA ILE A 266 16.14 7.63 2.45
C ILE A 266 16.12 6.13 2.68
N GLU A 267 15.24 5.68 3.55
CA GLU A 267 15.10 4.28 3.95
C GLU A 267 13.63 3.91 3.83
N LEU A 268 13.34 2.94 2.97
CA LEU A 268 11.97 2.49 2.79
C LEU A 268 11.58 1.56 3.94
N GLU A 269 10.63 1.98 4.76
CA GLU A 269 9.99 1.09 5.72
C GLU A 269 9.10 0.10 4.95
N ASN A 270 9.54 -1.15 4.84
CA ASN A 270 8.84 -2.16 4.05
C ASN A 270 8.14 -3.19 4.94
N LYS A 271 8.72 -3.59 6.06
CA LYS A 271 8.24 -4.73 6.85
C LYS A 271 6.85 -4.50 7.45
N THR A 272 6.61 -3.31 7.99
CA THR A 272 5.31 -2.96 8.57
C THR A 272 4.26 -2.74 7.48
N ILE A 273 4.63 -2.07 6.40
CA ILE A 273 3.73 -1.76 5.29
C ILE A 273 3.31 -3.04 4.56
N VAL A 274 4.27 -3.90 4.20
CA VAL A 274 4.01 -5.11 3.44
C VAL A 274 3.24 -6.17 4.21
N LYS A 275 3.32 -6.17 5.54
CA LYS A 275 2.66 -7.17 6.40
C LYS A 275 1.16 -7.29 6.17
N GLY A 276 0.50 -6.17 5.88
CA GLY A 276 -0.92 -6.14 5.55
C GLY A 276 -1.21 -6.11 4.05
N PHE A 277 -0.19 -5.85 3.22
CA PHE A 277 -0.33 -5.63 1.80
C PHE A 277 -0.15 -6.91 0.98
N ASP A 278 0.92 -7.66 1.24
CA ASP A 278 1.22 -8.91 0.55
C ASP A 278 1.89 -9.90 1.50
N ALA A 279 1.16 -10.95 1.84
CA ALA A 279 1.62 -11.97 2.77
C ALA A 279 2.80 -12.79 2.22
N ASP A 280 2.91 -12.95 0.91
CA ASP A 280 4.01 -13.70 0.29
C ASP A 280 5.28 -12.87 0.32
N VAL A 281 5.20 -11.61 -0.08
CA VAL A 281 6.31 -10.65 0.05
C VAL A 281 6.73 -10.47 1.50
N TYR A 282 5.76 -10.33 2.43
CA TYR A 282 6.07 -10.24 3.85
C TYR A 282 6.85 -11.45 4.38
N ARG A 283 6.44 -12.67 4.01
CA ARG A 283 7.14 -13.90 4.42
C ARG A 283 8.60 -13.93 3.93
N ILE A 284 8.87 -13.35 2.76
CA ILE A 284 10.23 -13.26 2.22
C ILE A 284 11.02 -12.22 3.02
N ILE A 285 10.49 -11.00 3.15
CA ILE A 285 11.16 -9.90 3.88
C ILE A 285 11.46 -10.29 5.33
N ASP A 286 10.54 -11.04 5.99
CA ASP A 286 10.74 -11.47 7.37
C ASP A 286 11.91 -12.46 7.56
N LYS A 287 12.35 -13.10 6.47
CA LYS A 287 13.51 -14.03 6.46
C LYS A 287 14.82 -13.38 6.02
N LEU A 288 14.75 -12.21 5.38
CA LEU A 288 15.93 -11.48 4.94
C LEU A 288 16.56 -10.71 6.11
N ASP A 289 17.88 -10.57 6.09
CA ASP A 289 18.58 -9.71 7.04
C ASP A 289 18.34 -8.23 6.72
N GLU A 290 17.91 -7.49 7.75
CA GLU A 290 17.56 -6.05 7.62
C GLU A 290 18.75 -5.20 7.16
N GLN A 291 19.99 -5.67 7.35
CA GLN A 291 21.18 -4.87 7.06
C GLN A 291 21.65 -4.92 5.60
N ILE A 292 21.20 -5.88 4.80
CA ILE A 292 21.87 -6.19 3.53
C ILE A 292 21.07 -5.72 2.30
N TYR A 293 19.75 -5.56 2.37
CA TYR A 293 18.94 -5.44 1.14
C TYR A 293 17.80 -4.42 1.14
N PHE A 294 17.80 -3.45 2.04
CA PHE A 294 16.86 -2.34 1.87
C PHE A 294 17.45 -1.28 0.95
N PRO A 295 16.79 -0.95 -0.16
CA PRO A 295 17.21 0.18 -0.98
C PRO A 295 17.28 1.42 -0.11
N SER A 296 18.46 1.99 0.02
CA SER A 296 18.69 3.17 0.83
C SER A 296 19.66 4.12 0.10
N ALA A 297 19.48 5.40 0.35
CA ALA A 297 20.41 6.41 -0.11
C ALA A 297 20.65 7.42 0.99
N ARG A 298 21.91 7.87 1.11
CA ARG A 298 22.28 8.96 2.02
C ARG A 298 22.62 10.19 1.22
N LYS A 299 21.94 11.30 1.55
CA LYS A 299 22.15 12.61 0.92
C LYS A 299 22.61 13.60 1.99
N VAL A 300 23.76 14.21 1.78
CA VAL A 300 24.25 15.28 2.66
C VAL A 300 23.66 16.60 2.20
N VAL A 301 22.92 17.25 3.08
CA VAL A 301 22.27 18.53 2.82
C VAL A 301 22.97 19.62 3.62
N ASN A 302 23.62 20.55 2.91
CA ASN A 302 24.29 21.71 3.52
C ASN A 302 23.26 22.81 3.78
N LEU A 303 22.98 23.08 5.04
CA LEU A 303 21.96 24.02 5.50
C LEU A 303 22.38 25.51 5.36
N ASP A 304 23.68 25.79 5.28
CA ASP A 304 24.16 27.15 5.02
C ASP A 304 23.78 27.64 3.61
N LYS A 305 23.51 26.70 2.69
CA LYS A 305 23.03 26.99 1.33
C LYS A 305 21.52 27.25 1.27
N ALA A 306 20.81 27.18 2.39
CA ALA A 306 19.35 27.37 2.42
C ALA A 306 18.99 28.81 2.04
N LYS A 307 18.44 28.99 0.84
CA LYS A 307 17.94 30.30 0.40
C LYS A 307 16.69 30.65 1.21
N LYS A 308 16.62 31.94 1.62
CA LYS A 308 15.41 32.45 2.29
C LYS A 308 14.28 32.62 1.30
N ILE A 309 13.08 32.22 1.72
CA ILE A 309 11.81 32.39 1.00
C ILE A 309 10.81 33.14 1.89
N LYS A 310 9.95 33.95 1.30
CA LYS A 310 8.93 34.72 2.05
C LYS A 310 7.74 33.83 2.40
N ASN A 311 7.33 33.01 1.46
CA ASN A 311 6.20 32.09 1.61
C ASN A 311 6.46 30.75 0.89
N LEU A 312 5.63 29.77 1.16
CA LEU A 312 5.72 28.44 0.54
C LEU A 312 5.37 28.46 -0.95
N ASP A 313 4.61 29.42 -1.43
CA ASP A 313 4.21 29.49 -2.84
C ASP A 313 5.41 29.70 -3.75
N GLU A 314 6.48 30.35 -3.26
CA GLU A 314 7.74 30.49 -4.01
C GLU A 314 8.41 29.15 -4.34
N VAL A 315 8.03 28.09 -3.64
CA VAL A 315 8.58 26.75 -3.82
C VAL A 315 7.52 25.71 -4.19
N LYS A 316 6.25 26.07 -4.25
CA LYS A 316 5.16 25.18 -4.64
C LYS A 316 4.92 25.10 -6.15
N THR A 317 5.55 25.94 -6.95
CA THR A 317 5.41 25.89 -8.41
C THR A 317 6.13 24.67 -8.97
N HIS A 318 5.37 23.79 -9.64
CA HIS A 318 5.93 22.69 -10.40
C HIS A 318 6.60 23.25 -11.67
N THR A 319 7.92 23.19 -11.73
CA THR A 319 8.70 23.57 -12.91
C THR A 319 9.20 22.28 -13.57
N GLY A 320 8.38 21.62 -14.35
CA GLY A 320 8.76 20.40 -15.03
C GLY A 320 8.14 20.28 -16.41
N SER A 321 8.79 19.53 -17.29
CA SER A 321 8.32 19.21 -18.64
C SER A 321 7.39 17.99 -18.68
N SER A 322 7.08 17.35 -17.55
CA SER A 322 6.20 16.19 -17.51
C SER A 322 4.74 16.60 -17.74
N ALA A 323 3.95 15.72 -18.37
CA ALA A 323 2.52 15.93 -18.56
C ALA A 323 1.79 16.16 -17.21
N ILE A 324 2.23 15.50 -16.16
CA ILE A 324 1.69 15.61 -14.80
C ILE A 324 2.02 16.99 -14.20
N ALA A 325 3.26 17.47 -14.33
CA ALA A 325 3.63 18.80 -13.86
C ALA A 325 2.80 19.89 -14.54
N ALA A 326 2.60 19.80 -15.86
CA ALA A 326 1.75 20.73 -16.60
C ALA A 326 0.26 20.64 -16.19
N GLU A 327 -0.22 19.46 -15.81
CA GLU A 327 -1.57 19.25 -15.30
C GLU A 327 -1.73 19.84 -13.90
N CYS A 328 -0.78 19.62 -13.00
CA CYS A 328 -0.75 20.22 -11.67
C CYS A 328 -0.64 21.76 -11.74
N GLU A 329 0.19 22.30 -12.64
CA GLU A 329 0.31 23.74 -12.86
C GLU A 329 -1.02 24.36 -13.34
N ARG A 330 -1.74 23.70 -14.26
CA ARG A 330 -3.07 24.14 -14.68
C ARG A 330 -4.06 24.15 -13.51
N SER A 331 -4.00 23.14 -12.64
CA SER A 331 -4.82 23.06 -11.43
C SER A 331 -4.51 24.20 -10.46
N GLU A 332 -3.23 24.47 -10.20
CA GLU A 332 -2.79 25.57 -9.33
C GLU A 332 -3.22 26.93 -9.91
N ASN A 333 -3.07 27.13 -11.22
CA ASN A 333 -3.51 28.35 -11.89
C ASN A 333 -5.02 28.53 -11.81
N PHE A 334 -5.81 27.46 -11.99
CA PHE A 334 -7.25 27.51 -11.81
C PHE A 334 -7.63 27.85 -10.37
N MET A 335 -7.09 27.17 -9.39
CA MET A 335 -7.34 27.45 -7.96
C MET A 335 -6.89 28.87 -7.57
N SER A 336 -5.76 29.33 -8.09
CA SER A 336 -5.27 30.69 -7.86
C SER A 336 -6.18 31.76 -8.49
N SER A 337 -6.81 31.47 -9.66
CA SER A 337 -7.77 32.37 -10.28
C SER A 337 -9.07 32.54 -9.48
N LEU A 338 -9.36 31.58 -8.60
CA LEU A 338 -10.52 31.62 -7.70
C LEU A 338 -10.18 32.26 -6.34
N SER A 339 -8.89 32.46 -6.06
CA SER A 339 -8.42 32.97 -4.78
C SER A 339 -8.65 34.48 -4.66
N SER A 340 -9.23 34.88 -3.53
CA SER A 340 -9.45 36.30 -3.17
C SER A 340 -8.68 36.62 -1.89
N PRO A 341 -8.19 37.87 -1.71
CA PRO A 341 -7.58 38.26 -0.45
C PRO A 341 -8.65 38.45 0.62
N HIS A 342 -8.57 37.66 1.67
CA HIS A 342 -9.46 37.73 2.83
C HIS A 342 -8.68 38.04 4.11
N ALA A 343 -8.33 39.29 4.33
CA ALA A 343 -7.49 39.72 5.45
C ALA A 343 -8.07 39.35 6.84
N GLU A 344 -9.38 39.26 6.96
CA GLU A 344 -10.06 38.88 8.21
C GLU A 344 -9.91 37.38 8.50
N TYR A 345 -10.06 36.52 7.51
CA TYR A 345 -9.85 35.08 7.68
C TYR A 345 -8.36 34.74 7.85
N ALA A 346 -7.47 35.49 7.20
CA ALA A 346 -6.04 35.35 7.42
C ALA A 346 -5.63 35.59 8.87
N LYS A 347 -6.25 36.59 9.55
CA LYS A 347 -6.02 36.82 10.99
C LYS A 347 -6.48 35.65 11.85
N VAL A 348 -7.61 35.04 11.52
CA VAL A 348 -8.10 33.85 12.20
C VAL A 348 -7.15 32.68 12.00
N MET A 349 -6.68 32.46 10.76
CA MET A 349 -5.72 31.40 10.47
C MET A 349 -4.38 31.62 11.19
N ASP A 350 -3.88 32.86 11.24
CA ASP A 350 -2.68 33.21 12.01
C ASP A 350 -2.83 32.92 13.50
N ALA A 351 -4.02 33.14 14.06
CA ALA A 351 -4.32 32.82 15.46
C ALA A 351 -4.36 31.31 15.70
N ILE A 352 -5.02 30.57 14.81
CA ILE A 352 -5.08 29.10 14.84
C ILE A 352 -3.68 28.51 14.73
N ASP A 353 -2.86 28.97 13.76
CA ASP A 353 -1.49 28.50 13.56
C ASP A 353 -0.64 28.71 14.82
N LYS A 354 -0.70 29.91 15.42
CA LYS A 354 0.00 30.22 16.67
C LYS A 354 -0.40 29.29 17.83
N ILE A 355 -1.68 28.93 17.94
CA ILE A 355 -2.16 28.00 18.97
C ILE A 355 -1.67 26.59 18.69
N LEU A 356 -1.76 26.13 17.44
CA LEU A 356 -1.31 24.81 17.05
C LEU A 356 0.20 24.62 17.21
N ALA A 357 1.00 25.66 17.03
CA ALA A 357 2.44 25.65 17.26
C ALA A 357 2.85 25.52 18.73
N LYS A 358 1.95 25.80 19.69
CA LYS A 358 2.25 25.67 21.12
C LYS A 358 2.47 24.21 21.52
N LYS A 359 3.42 23.97 22.45
CA LYS A 359 3.68 22.62 23.01
C LYS A 359 2.76 22.25 24.19
N ASN A 360 1.73 23.05 24.48
CA ASN A 360 0.85 22.81 25.62
C ASN A 360 -0.34 21.88 25.26
N ASN A 361 -0.97 21.28 26.29
CA ASN A 361 -2.12 20.40 26.14
C ASN A 361 -3.46 21.15 26.08
N ASN A 362 -3.48 22.48 26.12
CA ASN A 362 -4.72 23.29 26.22
C ASN A 362 -5.19 23.85 24.86
N LYS A 363 -4.62 23.36 23.76
CA LYS A 363 -4.92 23.87 22.40
C LYS A 363 -6.40 23.84 22.07
N ALA A 364 -7.12 22.80 22.47
CA ALA A 364 -8.53 22.65 22.16
C ALA A 364 -9.42 23.74 22.83
N GLU A 365 -9.06 24.20 24.02
CA GLU A 365 -9.81 25.27 24.69
C GLU A 365 -9.51 26.64 24.07
N GLU A 366 -8.25 26.90 23.72
CA GLU A 366 -7.86 28.15 23.07
C GLU A 366 -8.44 28.29 21.64
N LEU A 367 -8.68 27.17 20.96
CA LEU A 367 -9.23 27.17 19.60
C LEU A 367 -10.75 27.41 19.57
N LYS A 368 -11.48 27.23 20.66
CA LYS A 368 -12.95 27.33 20.69
C LYS A 368 -13.53 28.63 20.13
N GLU A 369 -12.85 29.75 20.32
CA GLU A 369 -13.35 31.05 19.83
C GLU A 369 -13.36 31.16 18.30
N TYR A 370 -12.49 30.39 17.61
CA TYR A 370 -12.31 30.42 16.16
C TYR A 370 -13.15 29.39 15.42
N PHE A 371 -13.82 28.49 16.14
CA PHE A 371 -14.57 27.38 15.57
C PHE A 371 -16.04 27.45 15.92
N THR A 372 -16.90 26.94 15.02
CA THR A 372 -18.28 26.56 15.39
C THR A 372 -18.25 25.32 16.29
N PRO A 373 -19.35 24.99 16.99
CA PRO A 373 -19.39 23.75 17.77
C PRO A 373 -19.05 22.50 16.98
N GLU A 374 -19.56 22.39 15.74
CA GLU A 374 -19.32 21.28 14.80
C GLU A 374 -17.85 21.26 14.35
N GLY A 375 -17.33 22.41 13.92
CA GLY A 375 -15.92 22.57 13.55
C GLY A 375 -14.97 22.21 14.68
N MET A 376 -15.34 22.61 15.93
CA MET A 376 -14.54 22.28 17.11
C MET A 376 -14.57 20.80 17.45
N ALA A 377 -15.69 20.12 17.22
CA ALA A 377 -15.77 18.67 17.37
C ALA A 377 -14.82 17.95 16.42
N LEU A 378 -14.75 18.39 15.15
CA LEU A 378 -13.80 17.86 14.16
C LEU A 378 -12.36 18.18 14.54
N MET A 379 -12.09 19.40 14.98
CA MET A 379 -10.75 19.81 15.40
C MET A 379 -10.23 18.99 16.59
N ARG A 380 -11.09 18.65 17.55
CA ARG A 380 -10.72 17.74 18.64
C ARG A 380 -10.36 16.34 18.14
N LYS A 381 -11.12 15.80 17.18
CA LYS A 381 -10.80 14.53 16.54
C LYS A 381 -9.46 14.61 15.82
N LEU A 382 -9.18 15.70 15.10
CA LEU A 382 -7.89 15.91 14.44
C LEU A 382 -6.73 15.96 15.45
N LEU A 383 -6.90 16.70 16.55
CA LEU A 383 -5.88 16.81 17.61
C LEU A 383 -5.64 15.47 18.35
N SER A 384 -6.59 14.56 18.32
CA SER A 384 -6.48 13.21 18.89
C SER A 384 -6.03 12.16 17.85
N TYR A 385 -5.99 12.52 16.58
CA TYR A 385 -5.51 11.67 15.50
C TYR A 385 -3.97 11.70 15.45
N GLY A 386 -3.35 10.91 16.32
CA GLY A 386 -1.90 10.90 16.49
C GLY A 386 -1.34 12.13 17.23
N LYS A 387 -0.03 12.27 17.26
CA LYS A 387 0.64 13.48 17.76
C LYS A 387 0.74 14.47 16.61
N VAL A 388 -0.03 15.55 16.70
CA VAL A 388 -0.16 16.55 15.64
C VAL A 388 0.87 17.66 15.79
N HIS A 389 1.59 17.94 14.71
CA HIS A 389 2.54 19.05 14.60
C HIS A 389 2.23 19.87 13.36
N VAL A 390 2.13 21.20 13.52
CA VAL A 390 2.11 22.11 12.37
C VAL A 390 3.53 22.23 11.82
N VAL A 391 3.67 22.15 10.51
CA VAL A 391 4.97 22.12 9.84
C VAL A 391 5.09 23.31 8.90
N GLY A 392 6.06 24.19 9.13
CA GLY A 392 6.27 25.39 8.34
C GLY A 392 5.27 26.52 8.60
N LYS A 393 5.35 27.59 7.82
CA LYS A 393 4.36 28.67 7.80
C LYS A 393 3.62 28.65 6.46
N PRO A 394 2.34 28.28 6.46
CA PRO A 394 1.55 28.22 5.25
C PRO A 394 1.26 29.62 4.69
N SER A 395 1.16 29.70 3.38
CA SER A 395 0.53 30.81 2.68
C SER A 395 -0.95 30.49 2.53
N TYR A 396 -1.81 31.36 3.05
CA TYR A 396 -3.23 31.09 3.01
C TYR A 396 -3.82 31.49 1.67
N LYS A 397 -4.42 30.52 0.98
CA LYS A 397 -5.24 30.74 -0.23
C LYS A 397 -6.71 30.58 0.14
N PHE A 398 -7.51 31.61 -0.10
CA PHE A 398 -8.93 31.59 0.20
C PHE A 398 -9.76 31.52 -1.09
N ILE A 399 -10.74 30.65 -1.09
CA ILE A 399 -11.67 30.44 -2.20
C ILE A 399 -13.08 30.64 -1.69
N ASP A 400 -13.84 31.54 -2.35
CA ASP A 400 -15.26 31.71 -2.06
C ASP A 400 -16.05 30.61 -2.80
N PHE A 401 -16.81 29.84 -2.03
CA PHE A 401 -17.64 28.77 -2.58
C PHE A 401 -18.95 28.65 -1.80
N ASN A 402 -20.06 28.94 -2.47
CA ASN A 402 -21.39 29.03 -1.85
C ASN A 402 -21.36 29.98 -0.64
N ASP A 403 -21.89 29.54 0.51
CA ASP A 403 -21.88 30.29 1.77
C ASP A 403 -20.63 30.05 2.62
N GLU A 404 -19.53 29.60 2.01
CA GLU A 404 -18.28 29.26 2.68
C GLU A 404 -17.09 30.03 2.11
N VAL A 405 -16.10 30.23 2.97
CA VAL A 405 -14.75 30.62 2.56
C VAL A 405 -13.81 29.47 2.90
N ILE A 406 -13.16 28.91 1.90
CA ILE A 406 -12.28 27.75 2.03
C ILE A 406 -10.84 28.24 2.07
N CYS A 407 -10.13 27.98 3.19
CA CYS A 407 -8.69 28.16 3.29
C CYS A 407 -8.01 26.80 3.05
N ARG A 408 -7.15 26.76 2.03
CA ARG A 408 -6.40 25.55 1.72
C ARG A 408 -4.97 25.64 2.27
N SER A 409 -4.50 24.50 2.77
CA SER A 409 -3.09 24.21 3.00
C SER A 409 -2.47 24.72 4.31
N ILE A 410 -2.89 24.11 5.43
CA ILE A 410 -1.99 24.07 6.59
C ILE A 410 -1.32 22.68 6.62
N PRO A 411 0.00 22.59 6.37
CA PRO A 411 0.71 21.33 6.42
C PRO A 411 0.82 20.86 7.88
N MET A 412 0.38 19.65 8.15
CA MET A 412 0.47 19.01 9.46
C MET A 412 1.12 17.64 9.34
N GLN A 413 1.96 17.31 10.33
CA GLN A 413 2.50 15.98 10.52
C GLN A 413 1.74 15.29 11.65
N PHE A 414 1.44 14.02 11.44
CA PHE A 414 0.74 13.14 12.37
C PHE A 414 1.65 11.97 12.69
N ASP A 415 2.07 11.86 13.95
CA ASP A 415 2.93 10.78 14.43
C ASP A 415 2.10 9.76 15.22
N PHE A 416 2.28 8.49 14.92
CA PHE A 416 1.59 7.36 15.52
C PHE A 416 2.58 6.43 16.21
N SER A 417 2.05 5.39 16.85
CA SER A 417 2.85 4.31 17.42
C SER A 417 3.71 3.61 16.35
N HIS A 418 4.76 2.92 16.76
CA HIS A 418 5.66 2.18 15.87
C HIS A 418 6.37 3.02 14.80
N ASN A 419 6.60 4.32 15.09
CA ASN A 419 7.29 5.24 14.17
C ASN A 419 6.59 5.44 12.81
N VAL A 420 5.28 5.28 12.75
CA VAL A 420 4.50 5.64 11.58
C VAL A 420 4.21 7.13 11.62
N CYS A 421 4.43 7.84 10.53
CA CYS A 421 4.05 9.25 10.39
C CYS A 421 3.42 9.51 9.02
N PHE A 422 2.50 10.47 8.98
CA PHE A 422 1.93 10.99 7.75
C PHE A 422 2.05 12.50 7.74
N MET A 423 2.23 13.06 6.55
CA MET A 423 2.05 14.49 6.32
C MET A 423 0.80 14.71 5.49
N ARG A 424 -0.02 15.68 5.88
CA ARG A 424 -1.23 16.07 5.16
C ARG A 424 -1.42 17.58 5.25
N ASP A 425 -1.82 18.17 4.14
CA ASP A 425 -2.35 19.52 4.14
C ASP A 425 -3.79 19.49 4.64
N ILE A 426 -4.13 20.42 5.54
CA ILE A 426 -5.46 20.55 6.10
C ILE A 426 -6.20 21.72 5.44
N VAL A 427 -7.42 21.47 5.03
CA VAL A 427 -8.35 22.46 4.50
C VAL A 427 -9.25 22.95 5.63
N PHE A 428 -9.42 24.26 5.77
CA PHE A 428 -10.31 24.90 6.73
C PHE A 428 -11.46 25.56 5.99
N ARG A 429 -12.70 25.20 6.31
CA ARG A 429 -13.89 25.79 5.72
C ARG A 429 -14.57 26.67 6.75
N PHE A 430 -14.72 27.94 6.42
CA PHE A 430 -15.31 28.97 7.27
C PHE A 430 -16.77 29.17 6.89
N ASP A 431 -17.61 29.36 7.88
CA ASP A 431 -18.93 29.93 7.70
C ASP A 431 -18.79 31.43 7.39
N SER A 432 -19.33 31.87 6.26
CA SER A 432 -19.18 33.24 5.78
C SER A 432 -19.83 34.29 6.68
N LYS A 433 -20.87 33.91 7.48
CA LYS A 433 -21.60 34.80 8.36
C LYS A 433 -20.90 34.98 9.69
N THR A 434 -20.47 33.88 10.31
CA THR A 434 -19.84 33.90 11.64
C THR A 434 -18.32 34.06 11.56
N LYS A 435 -17.72 33.83 10.40
CA LYS A 435 -16.26 33.83 10.15
C LYS A 435 -15.50 32.79 10.99
N LYS A 436 -16.22 31.79 11.50
CA LYS A 436 -15.66 30.69 12.28
C LYS A 436 -15.48 29.47 11.39
N VAL A 437 -14.46 28.67 11.73
CA VAL A 437 -14.24 27.38 11.06
C VAL A 437 -15.37 26.43 11.40
N LYS A 438 -16.13 26.01 10.40
CA LYS A 438 -17.23 25.05 10.56
C LYS A 438 -16.85 23.62 10.19
N SER A 439 -15.81 23.44 9.37
CA SER A 439 -15.34 22.13 8.97
C SER A 439 -13.84 22.15 8.66
N ILE A 440 -13.21 21.00 8.79
CA ILE A 440 -11.83 20.74 8.38
C ILE A 440 -11.79 19.44 7.58
N ALA A 441 -10.88 19.37 6.62
CA ALA A 441 -10.68 18.15 5.84
C ALA A 441 -9.20 17.95 5.49
N PHE A 442 -8.80 16.72 5.19
CA PHE A 442 -7.53 16.42 4.56
C PHE A 442 -7.63 16.78 3.08
N ARG A 443 -6.68 17.56 2.59
CA ARG A 443 -6.62 17.97 1.19
C ARG A 443 -6.38 16.76 0.28
N ASN A 444 -6.99 16.77 -0.90
CA ASN A 444 -6.66 15.83 -1.97
C ASN A 444 -5.22 16.07 -2.48
N THR A 445 -4.62 15.07 -3.11
CA THR A 445 -3.36 15.24 -3.84
C THR A 445 -3.57 16.18 -5.04
N ASP A 446 -2.50 16.89 -5.44
CA ASP A 446 -2.54 17.79 -6.61
C ASP A 446 -2.97 17.05 -7.89
N ILE A 447 -2.56 15.78 -8.04
CA ILE A 447 -2.97 14.93 -9.16
C ILE A 447 -4.49 14.69 -9.15
N THR A 448 -5.07 14.31 -8.02
CA THR A 448 -6.52 14.10 -7.91
C THR A 448 -7.30 15.39 -8.19
N GLU A 449 -6.84 16.51 -7.65
CA GLU A 449 -7.45 17.82 -7.92
C GLU A 449 -7.39 18.18 -9.41
N SER A 450 -6.21 18.02 -10.04
CA SER A 450 -6.02 18.35 -11.46
C SER A 450 -6.91 17.50 -12.37
N GLN A 451 -7.08 16.23 -12.07
CA GLN A 451 -7.96 15.34 -12.82
C GLN A 451 -9.44 15.77 -12.75
N ILE A 452 -9.90 16.27 -11.61
CA ILE A 452 -11.27 16.82 -11.47
C ILE A 452 -11.37 18.18 -12.19
N LEU A 453 -10.39 19.06 -11.99
CA LEU A 453 -10.39 20.41 -12.58
C LEU A 453 -10.24 20.39 -14.09
N GLY A 454 -9.56 19.38 -14.65
CA GLY A 454 -9.44 19.14 -16.08
C GLY A 454 -10.75 18.73 -16.78
N LYS A 455 -11.83 18.47 -16.04
CA LYS A 455 -13.16 18.18 -16.60
C LYS A 455 -13.87 19.48 -17.03
N GLU A 456 -13.38 20.11 -18.07
CA GLU A 456 -13.84 21.43 -18.54
C GLU A 456 -15.35 21.48 -18.91
N LEU A 457 -15.94 20.35 -19.28
CA LEU A 457 -17.37 20.25 -19.57
C LEU A 457 -18.25 20.30 -18.31
N TRP A 458 -17.68 20.16 -17.12
CA TRP A 458 -18.42 20.24 -15.87
C TRP A 458 -18.44 21.68 -15.35
N SER A 459 -19.52 22.04 -14.69
CA SER A 459 -19.58 23.36 -14.04
C SER A 459 -18.49 23.51 -12.98
N LYS A 460 -18.11 24.75 -12.70
CA LYS A 460 -17.18 25.07 -11.62
C LYS A 460 -17.68 24.51 -10.27
N GLU A 461 -18.97 24.70 -10.02
CA GLU A 461 -19.64 24.24 -8.80
C GLU A 461 -19.54 22.72 -8.66
N ALA A 462 -19.84 21.96 -9.71
CA ALA A 462 -19.76 20.49 -9.68
C ALA A 462 -18.33 20.00 -9.40
N ARG A 463 -17.32 20.64 -10.00
CA ARG A 463 -15.91 20.30 -9.75
C ARG A 463 -15.49 20.58 -8.31
N LEU A 464 -15.82 21.74 -7.77
CA LEU A 464 -15.49 22.09 -6.38
C LEU A 464 -16.27 21.24 -5.37
N THR A 465 -17.55 20.95 -5.64
CA THR A 465 -18.35 20.03 -4.81
C THR A 465 -17.72 18.65 -4.76
N LEU A 466 -17.27 18.13 -5.90
CA LEU A 466 -16.63 16.80 -5.94
C LEU A 466 -15.27 16.79 -5.23
N ILE A 467 -14.45 17.84 -5.38
CA ILE A 467 -13.20 17.98 -4.61
C ILE A 467 -13.49 17.95 -3.12
N ASN A 468 -14.43 18.78 -2.65
CA ASN A 468 -14.81 18.85 -1.25
C ASN A 468 -15.35 17.51 -0.74
N PHE A 469 -16.15 16.82 -1.55
CA PHE A 469 -16.71 15.51 -1.20
C PHE A 469 -15.62 14.45 -1.00
N ILE A 470 -14.64 14.35 -1.90
CA ILE A 470 -13.56 13.37 -1.78
C ILE A 470 -12.66 13.69 -0.57
N GLU A 471 -12.40 14.98 -0.30
CA GLU A 471 -11.69 15.44 0.89
C GLU A 471 -12.43 15.04 2.18
N ASP A 472 -13.75 15.27 2.22
CA ASP A 472 -14.56 14.89 3.37
C ASP A 472 -14.69 13.37 3.53
N TYR A 473 -14.77 12.63 2.42
CA TYR A 473 -14.81 11.17 2.43
C TYR A 473 -13.55 10.56 3.06
N GLN A 474 -12.36 10.92 2.59
CA GLN A 474 -11.11 10.43 3.18
C GLN A 474 -10.95 10.88 4.64
N THR A 475 -11.34 12.13 4.96
CA THR A 475 -11.29 12.67 6.32
C THR A 475 -12.24 11.93 7.26
N ALA A 476 -13.39 11.52 6.75
CA ALA A 476 -14.37 10.79 7.55
C ALA A 476 -13.86 9.41 8.00
N TYR A 477 -13.07 8.74 7.18
CA TYR A 477 -12.39 7.51 7.60
C TYR A 477 -11.26 7.78 8.59
N ALA A 478 -10.42 8.76 8.32
CA ALA A 478 -9.30 9.10 9.19
C ALA A 478 -9.79 9.55 10.59
N LEU A 479 -10.73 10.47 10.64
CA LEU A 479 -11.27 11.02 11.89
C LEU A 479 -12.48 10.23 12.43
N GLN A 480 -12.78 9.06 11.86
CA GLN A 480 -13.85 8.16 12.31
C GLN A 480 -15.21 8.89 12.44
N ARG A 481 -15.60 9.65 11.40
CA ARG A 481 -16.85 10.40 11.35
C ARG A 481 -18.04 9.49 10.97
N LYS A 482 -18.50 8.68 11.94
CA LYS A 482 -19.57 7.69 11.75
C LYS A 482 -20.87 8.33 11.27
N ASP A 483 -21.24 9.44 11.88
CA ASP A 483 -22.41 10.26 11.57
C ASP A 483 -22.40 10.79 10.12
N TYR A 484 -21.27 11.29 9.66
CA TYR A 484 -21.12 11.76 8.29
C TYR A 484 -21.21 10.59 7.28
N LEU A 485 -20.52 9.49 7.56
CA LEU A 485 -20.57 8.30 6.70
C LEU A 485 -21.98 7.71 6.61
N GLU A 486 -22.77 7.79 7.68
CA GLU A 486 -24.19 7.39 7.65
C GLU A 486 -25.01 8.30 6.74
N GLN A 487 -24.77 9.61 6.75
CA GLN A 487 -25.51 10.58 5.94
C GLN A 487 -25.21 10.51 4.44
N ILE A 488 -23.96 10.27 4.06
CA ILE A 488 -23.55 10.25 2.64
C ILE A 488 -23.94 8.98 1.89
N TYR A 489 -24.33 7.90 2.56
CA TYR A 489 -24.86 6.71 1.90
C TYR A 489 -26.39 6.80 1.81
N SER A 490 -26.95 6.61 0.60
CA SER A 490 -28.41 6.54 0.43
C SER A 490 -28.98 5.37 1.22
N GLU A 491 -30.28 5.42 1.56
CA GLU A 491 -30.93 4.29 2.25
C GLU A 491 -30.92 3.02 1.41
N ASP A 492 -31.02 3.17 0.08
CA ASP A 492 -31.02 2.07 -0.90
C ASP A 492 -29.63 1.85 -1.52
N VAL A 493 -28.55 2.29 -0.87
CA VAL A 493 -27.21 2.16 -1.42
C VAL A 493 -26.85 0.71 -1.71
N LEU A 494 -26.33 0.47 -2.92
CA LEU A 494 -25.75 -0.80 -3.29
C LEU A 494 -24.28 -0.84 -2.86
N ILE A 495 -23.95 -1.65 -1.87
CA ILE A 495 -22.58 -1.84 -1.40
C ILE A 495 -22.10 -3.23 -1.75
N ILE A 496 -21.05 -3.32 -2.55
CA ILE A 496 -20.40 -4.56 -2.95
C ILE A 496 -18.96 -4.54 -2.43
N VAL A 497 -18.58 -5.59 -1.73
CA VAL A 497 -17.22 -5.74 -1.20
C VAL A 497 -16.63 -7.05 -1.69
N GLY A 498 -15.56 -6.96 -2.45
CA GLY A 498 -14.76 -8.10 -2.87
C GLY A 498 -13.87 -8.60 -1.74
N SER A 499 -13.70 -9.88 -1.62
CA SER A 499 -12.73 -10.52 -0.73
C SER A 499 -12.00 -11.63 -1.47
N VAL A 500 -10.68 -11.67 -1.29
CA VAL A 500 -9.85 -12.72 -1.86
C VAL A 500 -10.03 -14.01 -1.06
N LEU A 501 -10.58 -15.01 -1.70
CA LEU A 501 -10.68 -16.36 -1.15
C LEU A 501 -9.54 -17.20 -1.72
N LYS A 502 -8.67 -17.67 -0.84
CA LYS A 502 -7.68 -18.69 -1.18
C LYS A 502 -8.30 -20.05 -0.87
N GLU A 503 -9.03 -20.62 -1.82
CA GLU A 503 -9.64 -21.94 -1.66
C GLU A 503 -8.63 -23.02 -2.05
N THR A 504 -8.42 -23.96 -1.13
CA THR A 504 -7.69 -25.20 -1.42
C THR A 504 -8.70 -26.25 -1.84
N LYS A 505 -8.87 -26.48 -3.13
CA LYS A 505 -9.74 -27.55 -3.65
C LYS A 505 -8.94 -28.83 -3.82
N LYS A 506 -9.48 -29.94 -3.27
CA LYS A 506 -9.11 -31.27 -3.74
C LYS A 506 -9.77 -31.49 -5.10
N THR A 507 -8.95 -31.64 -6.14
CA THR A 507 -9.43 -32.12 -7.44
C THR A 507 -9.65 -33.65 -7.39
N ASP A 508 -10.39 -34.20 -8.36
CA ASP A 508 -10.65 -35.63 -8.47
C ASP A 508 -9.38 -36.49 -8.53
N ASP A 509 -8.24 -35.88 -8.87
CA ASP A 509 -6.89 -36.49 -8.86
C ASP A 509 -6.15 -36.30 -7.50
N PHE A 510 -6.83 -36.07 -6.40
CA PHE A 510 -6.25 -35.85 -5.08
C PHE A 510 -5.25 -34.67 -4.98
N GLN A 511 -5.24 -33.77 -5.94
CA GLN A 511 -4.38 -32.58 -5.92
C GLN A 511 -5.03 -31.43 -5.14
N MET A 512 -4.24 -30.77 -4.27
CA MET A 512 -4.67 -29.53 -3.60
C MET A 512 -4.38 -28.35 -4.53
N LYS A 513 -5.39 -27.85 -5.23
CA LYS A 513 -5.29 -26.65 -6.05
C LYS A 513 -5.68 -25.45 -5.23
N GLN A 514 -4.77 -24.51 -5.01
CA GLN A 514 -5.08 -23.21 -4.43
C GLN A 514 -5.63 -22.32 -5.57
N GLU A 515 -6.92 -22.14 -5.59
CA GLU A 515 -7.61 -21.26 -6.52
C GLU A 515 -7.83 -19.91 -5.82
N VAL A 516 -7.28 -18.85 -6.40
CA VAL A 516 -7.58 -17.50 -5.95
C VAL A 516 -8.87 -17.08 -6.62
N ARG A 517 -9.90 -16.87 -5.83
CA ARG A 517 -11.18 -16.35 -6.30
C ARG A 517 -11.53 -15.09 -5.55
N VAL A 518 -12.08 -14.14 -6.26
CA VAL A 518 -12.70 -12.99 -5.62
C VAL A 518 -14.16 -13.34 -5.34
N ARG A 519 -14.54 -13.27 -4.08
CA ARG A 519 -15.93 -13.36 -3.67
C ARG A 519 -16.49 -11.98 -3.41
N TYR A 520 -17.62 -11.68 -3.99
CA TYR A 520 -18.34 -10.44 -3.80
C TYR A 520 -19.50 -10.63 -2.82
N ASP A 521 -19.48 -9.88 -1.73
CA ASP A 521 -20.58 -9.81 -0.77
C ASP A 521 -21.36 -8.51 -1.00
N THR A 522 -22.67 -8.60 -1.16
CA THR A 522 -23.56 -7.44 -1.15
C THR A 522 -23.99 -7.15 0.27
N LEU A 523 -23.82 -5.92 0.72
CA LEU A 523 -24.12 -5.47 2.06
C LEU A 523 -25.19 -4.38 2.04
N SER A 524 -26.08 -4.40 3.03
CA SER A 524 -26.92 -3.25 3.31
C SER A 524 -26.10 -2.11 3.96
N LYS A 525 -26.59 -0.87 3.89
CA LYS A 525 -26.03 0.28 4.60
C LYS A 525 -25.70 -0.05 6.07
N SER A 526 -26.67 -0.60 6.80
CA SER A 526 -26.50 -0.96 8.21
C SER A 526 -25.42 -2.01 8.45
N GLN A 527 -25.36 -3.05 7.61
CA GLN A 527 -24.32 -4.10 7.71
C GLN A 527 -22.93 -3.52 7.47
N TYR A 528 -22.80 -2.65 6.45
CA TYR A 528 -21.54 -2.01 6.14
C TYR A 528 -21.06 -1.09 7.26
N LEU A 529 -21.92 -0.21 7.75
CA LEU A 529 -21.58 0.71 8.85
C LEU A 529 -21.24 -0.05 10.14
N THR A 530 -21.90 -1.17 10.41
CA THR A 530 -21.57 -2.03 11.56
C THR A 530 -20.16 -2.63 11.42
N ARG A 531 -19.80 -3.12 10.22
CA ARG A 531 -18.44 -3.61 9.96
C ARG A 531 -17.40 -2.49 10.10
N LEU A 532 -17.69 -1.33 9.54
CA LEU A 532 -16.81 -0.16 9.59
C LEU A 532 -16.57 0.33 11.03
N ASN A 533 -17.61 0.35 11.86
CA ASN A 533 -17.49 0.71 13.26
C ASN A 533 -16.50 -0.19 14.01
N ARG A 534 -16.53 -1.52 13.75
CA ARG A 534 -15.55 -2.45 14.34
C ARG A 534 -14.13 -2.16 13.87
N VAL A 535 -13.96 -1.77 12.60
CA VAL A 535 -12.65 -1.36 12.08
C VAL A 535 -12.15 -0.13 12.82
N PHE A 536 -12.99 0.87 13.01
CA PHE A 536 -12.62 2.09 13.72
C PHE A 536 -12.26 1.84 15.19
N ASP A 537 -13.02 0.99 15.87
CA ASP A 537 -12.81 0.69 17.30
C ASP A 537 -11.50 -0.12 17.53
N ASN A 538 -11.00 -0.81 16.51
CA ASN A 538 -9.81 -1.68 16.62
C ASN A 538 -8.52 -1.07 16.03
N ASN A 539 -8.56 0.16 15.52
CA ASN A 539 -7.40 0.78 14.89
C ASN A 539 -7.07 2.15 15.51
N GLU A 540 -5.79 2.37 15.78
CA GLU A 540 -5.27 3.66 16.23
C GLU A 540 -5.47 4.73 15.15
N PHE A 541 -5.25 4.36 13.89
CA PHE A 541 -5.47 5.22 12.74
C PHE A 541 -6.03 4.44 11.56
N VAL A 542 -6.71 5.16 10.69
CA VAL A 542 -7.06 4.76 9.32
C VAL A 542 -6.63 5.88 8.39
N ASN A 543 -5.90 5.57 7.36
CA ASN A 543 -5.48 6.52 6.34
C ASN A 543 -5.86 5.98 4.95
N LEU A 544 -6.57 6.78 4.17
CA LEU A 544 -6.89 6.50 2.78
C LEU A 544 -6.03 7.36 1.87
N ASN A 545 -5.46 6.74 0.85
CA ASN A 545 -4.82 7.45 -0.24
C ASN A 545 -5.50 7.04 -1.56
N PHE A 546 -5.77 8.01 -2.43
CA PHE A 546 -6.43 7.77 -3.70
C PHE A 546 -5.49 8.06 -4.85
N THR A 547 -5.42 7.12 -5.77
CA THR A 547 -4.55 7.19 -6.95
C THR A 547 -5.31 6.67 -8.17
N ASN A 548 -4.80 6.94 -9.37
CA ASN A 548 -5.41 6.49 -10.64
C ASN A 548 -6.91 6.77 -10.71
N THR A 549 -7.29 8.01 -10.43
CA THR A 549 -8.68 8.43 -10.40
C THR A 549 -9.24 8.62 -11.81
N LYS A 550 -10.44 8.08 -12.04
CA LYS A 550 -11.22 8.31 -13.25
C LYS A 550 -12.59 8.86 -12.86
N PHE A 551 -12.99 9.95 -13.51
CA PHE A 551 -14.26 10.61 -13.24
C PHE A 551 -15.08 10.66 -14.54
N ASN A 552 -16.29 10.12 -14.50
CA ASN A 552 -17.19 10.09 -15.65
C ASN A 552 -18.63 10.39 -15.22
N THR A 553 -19.40 11.06 -16.07
CA THR A 553 -20.83 11.23 -15.84
C THR A 553 -21.57 9.92 -16.09
N VAL A 554 -22.60 9.65 -15.28
CA VAL A 554 -23.41 8.44 -15.41
C VAL A 554 -24.59 8.71 -16.33
N ASN A 555 -24.69 7.96 -17.42
CA ASN A 555 -25.81 8.04 -18.39
C ASN A 555 -26.15 9.47 -18.87
N GLY A 556 -25.12 10.32 -19.04
CA GLY A 556 -25.32 11.70 -19.50
C GLY A 556 -25.94 12.66 -18.45
N LYS A 557 -26.20 12.21 -17.23
CA LYS A 557 -26.66 13.05 -16.14
C LYS A 557 -25.48 13.84 -15.57
N GLN A 558 -25.45 15.14 -15.75
CA GLN A 558 -24.32 16.00 -15.36
C GLN A 558 -24.04 16.02 -13.85
N ASN A 559 -25.03 15.69 -13.01
CA ASN A 559 -24.90 15.75 -11.55
C ASN A 559 -24.71 14.38 -10.90
N VAL A 560 -24.65 13.29 -11.66
CA VAL A 560 -24.35 11.95 -11.14
C VAL A 560 -23.03 11.48 -11.73
N ILE A 561 -22.06 11.31 -10.86
CA ILE A 561 -20.68 11.07 -11.25
C ILE A 561 -20.24 9.68 -10.77
N GLY A 562 -19.73 8.88 -11.69
CA GLY A 562 -18.98 7.68 -11.39
C GLY A 562 -17.53 8.06 -11.09
N VAL A 563 -17.08 7.73 -9.89
CA VAL A 563 -15.73 7.97 -9.38
C VAL A 563 -15.04 6.63 -9.23
N GLN A 564 -14.08 6.32 -10.07
CA GLN A 564 -13.25 5.13 -9.95
C GLN A 564 -11.88 5.54 -9.40
N LEU A 565 -11.49 4.92 -8.31
CA LEU A 565 -10.27 5.24 -7.56
C LEU A 565 -9.47 3.96 -7.32
N ARG A 566 -8.17 4.01 -7.47
CA ARG A 566 -7.31 3.05 -6.79
C ARG A 566 -7.14 3.53 -5.35
N GLN A 567 -7.67 2.78 -4.41
CA GLN A 567 -7.61 3.08 -2.99
C GLN A 567 -6.48 2.29 -2.34
N GLU A 568 -5.58 3.00 -1.71
CA GLU A 568 -4.61 2.45 -0.76
C GLU A 568 -5.18 2.70 0.65
N TYR A 569 -5.45 1.62 1.36
CA TYR A 569 -5.98 1.66 2.72
C TYR A 569 -4.89 1.26 3.70
N PHE A 570 -4.59 2.10 4.66
CA PHE A 570 -3.63 1.83 5.73
C PHE A 570 -4.29 2.03 7.08
N SER A 571 -4.11 1.07 7.98
CA SER A 571 -4.50 1.20 9.37
C SER A 571 -3.42 0.62 10.29
N SER A 572 -3.57 0.80 11.58
CA SER A 572 -2.61 0.26 12.55
C SER A 572 -2.54 -1.27 12.59
N SER A 573 -3.55 -1.97 12.07
CA SER A 573 -3.63 -3.43 12.10
C SER A 573 -3.71 -4.09 10.73
N TYR A 574 -4.00 -3.34 9.66
CA TYR A 574 -4.28 -3.87 8.33
C TYR A 574 -3.98 -2.84 7.26
N SER A 575 -3.46 -3.29 6.12
CA SER A 575 -3.35 -2.49 4.91
C SER A 575 -3.86 -3.27 3.70
N ASP A 576 -4.38 -2.55 2.71
CA ASP A 576 -5.01 -3.12 1.54
C ASP A 576 -4.95 -2.14 0.36
N VAL A 577 -4.90 -2.68 -0.84
CA VAL A 577 -5.00 -1.93 -2.08
C VAL A 577 -6.04 -2.57 -2.98
N GLY A 578 -6.87 -1.76 -3.57
CA GLY A 578 -7.90 -2.23 -4.48
C GLY A 578 -8.53 -1.09 -5.24
N TYR A 579 -9.57 -1.43 -5.96
CA TYR A 579 -10.33 -0.50 -6.79
C TYR A 579 -11.64 -0.15 -6.09
N LEU A 580 -11.80 1.13 -5.78
CA LEU A 580 -13.04 1.67 -5.24
C LEU A 580 -13.81 2.34 -6.39
N PHE A 581 -15.07 1.97 -6.56
CA PHE A 581 -15.98 2.72 -7.41
C PHE A 581 -17.11 3.31 -6.56
N LEU A 582 -17.37 4.60 -6.75
CA LEU A 582 -18.48 5.32 -6.12
C LEU A 582 -19.36 5.93 -7.20
N MET A 583 -20.66 5.75 -7.08
CA MET A 583 -21.65 6.53 -7.84
C MET A 583 -22.20 7.60 -6.93
N VAL A 584 -21.82 8.85 -7.20
CA VAL A 584 -22.10 10.01 -6.35
C VAL A 584 -23.08 10.93 -7.02
N ASP A 585 -24.14 11.26 -6.33
CA ASP A 585 -25.14 12.24 -6.73
C ASP A 585 -24.83 13.59 -6.07
N LEU A 586 -24.61 14.62 -6.90
CA LEU A 586 -24.24 15.97 -6.47
C LEU A 586 -25.43 16.95 -6.47
N ARG A 587 -26.68 16.47 -6.56
CA ARG A 587 -27.87 17.36 -6.68
C ARG A 587 -28.25 18.01 -5.36
N ASP A 588 -27.96 17.36 -4.25
CA ASP A 588 -28.26 17.86 -2.92
C ASP A 588 -27.06 18.61 -2.31
N GLU A 589 -27.29 19.41 -1.27
CA GLU A 589 -26.21 20.12 -0.55
C GLU A 589 -25.11 19.15 -0.06
N LEU A 590 -25.52 17.97 0.43
CA LEU A 590 -24.63 16.89 0.79
C LEU A 590 -24.67 15.83 -0.30
N PRO A 591 -23.57 15.60 -1.03
CA PRO A 591 -23.50 14.54 -2.01
C PRO A 591 -23.82 13.16 -1.44
N VAL A 592 -24.57 12.36 -2.20
CA VAL A 592 -25.05 11.04 -1.75
C VAL A 592 -24.47 9.93 -2.61
N ILE A 593 -23.98 8.87 -1.98
CA ILE A 593 -23.47 7.66 -2.63
C ILE A 593 -24.61 6.67 -2.82
N HIS A 594 -24.92 6.33 -4.09
CA HIS A 594 -25.90 5.30 -4.44
C HIS A 594 -25.28 3.94 -4.69
N VAL A 595 -24.03 3.89 -5.12
CA VAL A 595 -23.29 2.66 -5.32
C VAL A 595 -21.89 2.81 -4.74
N ARG A 596 -21.45 1.82 -4.00
CA ARG A 596 -20.08 1.66 -3.55
C ARG A 596 -19.62 0.24 -3.83
N THR A 597 -18.61 0.09 -4.66
CA THR A 597 -17.98 -1.21 -4.86
C THR A 597 -16.52 -1.14 -4.48
N TRP A 598 -16.02 -2.20 -3.86
CA TRP A 598 -14.60 -2.37 -3.61
C TRP A 598 -14.17 -3.72 -4.16
N GLN A 599 -13.15 -3.70 -5.01
CA GLN A 599 -12.59 -4.86 -5.67
C GLN A 599 -11.11 -4.97 -5.33
N PRO A 600 -10.63 -6.15 -4.91
CA PRO A 600 -9.22 -6.34 -4.59
C PRO A 600 -8.32 -6.13 -5.81
N ASN A 601 -7.05 -5.87 -5.57
CA ASN A 601 -6.05 -5.58 -6.61
C ASN A 601 -5.88 -6.75 -7.61
N GLU A 602 -6.21 -7.97 -7.19
CA GLU A 602 -6.19 -9.17 -8.04
C GLU A 602 -7.33 -9.22 -9.08
N THR A 603 -8.25 -8.28 -9.05
CA THR A 603 -9.35 -8.22 -10.02
C THR A 603 -8.80 -7.88 -11.41
N PRO A 604 -9.09 -8.69 -12.45
CA PRO A 604 -8.71 -8.36 -13.82
C PRO A 604 -9.24 -7.00 -14.26
N VAL A 605 -8.46 -6.28 -15.08
CA VAL A 605 -8.81 -4.90 -15.49
C VAL A 605 -10.13 -4.85 -16.28
N ASP A 606 -10.44 -5.91 -17.04
CA ASP A 606 -11.69 -6.07 -17.81
C ASP A 606 -12.90 -6.43 -16.94
N GLU A 607 -12.68 -6.84 -15.69
CA GLU A 607 -13.72 -7.12 -14.71
C GLU A 607 -13.93 -5.97 -13.70
N LEU A 608 -13.21 -4.86 -13.87
CA LEU A 608 -13.36 -3.70 -12.99
C LEU A 608 -14.73 -3.05 -13.18
N ILE A 609 -15.43 -2.88 -12.08
CA ILE A 609 -16.74 -2.23 -12.05
C ILE A 609 -16.56 -0.73 -12.26
N ASP A 610 -17.30 -0.19 -13.20
CA ASP A 610 -17.34 1.23 -13.53
C ASP A 610 -18.79 1.72 -13.72
N ASN A 611 -18.96 2.95 -14.21
CA ASN A 611 -20.27 3.56 -14.44
C ASN A 611 -21.11 2.84 -15.51
N THR A 612 -20.52 2.05 -16.41
CA THR A 612 -21.26 1.29 -17.44
C THR A 612 -21.93 0.05 -16.85
N SER A 613 -21.46 -0.40 -15.70
CA SER A 613 -22.00 -1.58 -14.98
C SER A 613 -23.36 -1.31 -14.33
N PHE A 614 -23.80 -0.05 -14.25
CA PHE A 614 -25.03 0.33 -13.56
C PHE A 614 -25.95 1.18 -14.42
N VAL A 615 -27.24 0.85 -14.40
CA VAL A 615 -28.30 1.65 -15.01
C VAL A 615 -29.12 2.28 -13.89
N LEU A 616 -29.02 3.61 -13.74
CA LEU A 616 -29.93 4.35 -12.84
C LEU A 616 -31.33 4.34 -13.46
N ARG A 617 -32.26 3.71 -12.81
CA ARG A 617 -33.68 3.72 -13.16
C ARG A 617 -34.38 4.99 -12.67
#